data_f6bb5fed9950157b6b00de26dc0bd36d
#
_entry.id   f6bb5fed9950157b6b00de26dc0bd36d
#
_cell.length_a   1.000
_cell.length_b   1.000
_cell.length_c   1.000
_cell.angle_alpha   90.00
_cell.angle_beta   90.00
_cell.angle_gamma   90.00
#
_symmetry.space_group_name_H-M   'P 1'
#
loop_
_entity.id
_entity.type
_entity.pdbx_description
1 polymer ?
#
loop_
_entity_poly.entity_id
_entity_poly.type
_entity_poly.pdbx_seq_one_letter_code
_entity_poly.pdbx_strand_id
1 'polypeptide(L)' 'YQVILEVAKEKNAELIIIASNRPGFREYYLGSTAAKVVRHATCSVHVIR' A
#
# COMPACT_ATOMS: atom_id res chain seq x y z
N TYR A 1 2.34 8.77 0.18
CA TYR A 1 2.88 7.45 0.56
C TYR A 1 3.99 7.57 1.60
N GLN A 2 4.67 8.68 1.62
CA GLN A 2 5.74 8.87 2.59
C GLN A 2 5.24 8.83 4.02
N VAL A 3 4.08 9.43 4.28
CA VAL A 3 3.49 9.42 5.62
C VAL A 3 3.19 7.99 6.05
N ILE A 4 2.64 7.19 5.14
CA ILE A 4 2.33 5.79 5.44
C ILE A 4 3.60 5.03 5.82
N LEU A 5 4.66 5.22 5.05
CA LEU A 5 5.93 4.53 5.31
C LEU A 5 6.59 5.01 6.60
N GLU A 6 6.52 6.31 6.88
CA GLU A 6 7.08 6.85 8.10
C GLU A 6 6.35 6.33 9.35
N VAL A 7 5.02 6.28 9.31
CA VAL A 7 4.24 5.76 10.42
C VAL A 7 4.52 4.28 10.62
N ALA A 8 4.60 3.52 9.54
CA ALA A 8 4.90 2.10 9.62
C ALA A 8 6.25 1.85 10.27
N LYS A 9 7.26 2.63 9.89
CA LYS A 9 8.60 2.51 10.46
C LYS A 9 8.61 2.91 11.92
N GLU A 10 7.95 4.01 12.26
CA GLU A 10 7.89 4.52 13.62
C GLU A 10 7.23 3.52 14.57
N LYS A 11 6.21 2.82 14.09
CA LYS A 11 5.48 1.85 14.90
C LYS A 11 5.99 0.42 14.76
N ASN A 12 7.08 0.24 14.02
CA ASN A 12 7.65 -1.10 13.77
C ASN A 12 6.61 -2.07 13.20
N ALA A 13 5.83 -1.58 12.24
CA ALA A 13 4.80 -2.41 11.63
C ALA A 13 5.42 -3.57 10.88
N GLU A 14 4.82 -4.75 11.02
CA GLU A 14 5.25 -5.95 10.30
C GLU A 14 4.44 -6.16 9.03
N LEU A 15 3.30 -5.50 8.93
CA LEU A 15 2.39 -5.66 7.81
C LEU A 15 1.65 -4.35 7.56
N ILE A 16 1.60 -3.95 6.32
CA ILE A 16 0.79 -2.81 5.87
C ILE A 16 -0.35 -3.38 5.04
N ILE A 17 -1.58 -3.00 5.37
CA ILE A 17 -2.75 -3.40 4.59
C ILE A 17 -3.31 -2.16 3.93
N ILE A 18 -3.43 -2.19 2.62
CA ILE A 18 -3.98 -1.07 1.85
C ILE A 18 -5.05 -1.57 0.90
N ALA A 19 -6.05 -0.72 0.70
CA ALA A 19 -7.12 -1.02 -0.25
C ALA A 19 -6.81 -0.33 -1.57
N SER A 20 -7.02 -1.05 -2.65
CA SER A 20 -6.79 -0.54 -3.99
C SER A 20 -7.99 -0.86 -4.87
N ASN A 21 -9.13 -0.29 -4.52
CA ASN A 21 -10.37 -0.52 -5.25
C ASN A 21 -10.65 0.64 -6.21
N ARG A 22 -10.82 0.31 -7.47
CA ARG A 22 -11.16 1.28 -8.51
C ARG A 22 -12.43 0.83 -9.21
N PRO A 23 -13.61 1.24 -8.74
CA PRO A 23 -14.87 0.89 -9.39
C PRO A 23 -14.86 1.33 -10.85
N GLY A 24 -15.33 0.47 -11.73
CA GLY A 24 -15.39 0.79 -13.14
C GLY A 24 -14.24 0.24 -13.97
N PHE A 25 -13.17 -0.17 -13.35
CA PHE A 25 -12.07 -0.80 -14.09
C PHE A 25 -12.35 -2.29 -14.22
N ARG A 26 -12.14 -2.81 -15.39
CA ARG A 26 -12.36 -4.24 -15.67
C ARG A 26 -11.19 -5.08 -15.21
N GLU A 27 -10.01 -4.51 -15.25
CA GLU A 27 -8.79 -5.17 -14.82
C GLU A 27 -8.31 -4.58 -13.50
N TYR A 28 -7.48 -5.34 -12.83
CA TYR A 28 -6.88 -4.87 -11.58
C TYR A 28 -6.05 -3.61 -11.83
N TYR A 29 -6.29 -2.60 -11.03
CA TYR A 29 -5.54 -1.35 -11.12
C TYR A 29 -5.00 -0.99 -9.73
N LEU A 30 -3.70 -0.86 -9.65
CA LEU A 30 -3.05 -0.45 -8.41
C LEU A 30 -2.81 1.06 -8.46
N GLY A 31 -3.45 1.80 -7.57
CA GLY A 31 -3.30 3.24 -7.51
C GLY A 31 -1.85 3.65 -7.27
N SER A 32 -1.51 4.88 -7.66
CA SER A 32 -0.13 5.36 -7.57
C SER A 32 0.41 5.33 -6.14
N THR A 33 -0.41 5.70 -5.17
CA THR A 33 0.01 5.67 -3.75
C THR A 33 0.29 4.25 -3.31
N ALA A 34 -0.62 3.32 -3.62
CA ALA A 34 -0.45 1.92 -3.25
C ALA A 34 0.79 1.32 -3.92
N ALA A 35 1.00 1.65 -5.20
CA ALA A 35 2.17 1.16 -5.92
C ALA A 35 3.47 1.62 -5.27
N LYS A 36 3.52 2.88 -4.84
CA LYS A 36 4.71 3.42 -4.18
C LYS A 36 4.93 2.79 -2.81
N VAL A 37 3.87 2.56 -2.06
CA VAL A 37 3.99 1.88 -0.77
C VAL A 37 4.54 0.47 -0.96
N VAL A 38 4.01 -0.27 -1.93
CA VAL A 38 4.51 -1.62 -2.21
C VAL A 38 5.98 -1.61 -2.58
N ARG A 39 6.40 -0.64 -3.41
CA ARG A 39 7.76 -0.56 -3.89
C ARG A 39 8.75 -0.21 -2.78
N HIS A 40 8.37 0.69 -1.87
CA HIS A 40 9.31 1.24 -0.90
C HIS A 40 9.18 0.68 0.51
N ALA A 41 8.15 -0.09 0.80
CA ALA A 41 7.96 -0.63 2.14
C ALA A 41 9.08 -1.61 2.49
N THR A 42 9.48 -1.58 3.76
CA THR A 42 10.47 -2.52 4.27
C THR A 42 9.83 -3.70 4.99
N CYS A 43 8.50 -3.73 5.01
CA CYS A 43 7.74 -4.84 5.60
C CYS A 43 6.77 -5.38 4.56
N SER A 44 6.03 -6.42 4.93
CA SER A 44 5.05 -7.02 4.04
C SER A 44 3.90 -6.06 3.78
N VAL A 45 3.37 -6.09 2.58
CA VAL A 45 2.23 -5.25 2.19
C VAL A 45 1.15 -6.14 1.61
N HIS A 46 -0.05 -6.04 2.18
CA HIS A 46 -1.21 -6.77 1.68
C HIS A 46 -2.12 -5.79 0.96
N VAL A 47 -2.37 -6.03 -0.30
CA VAL A 47 -3.23 -5.15 -1.10
C VAL A 47 -4.59 -5.81 -1.25
N ILE A 48 -5.63 -5.10 -0.82
CA ILE A 48 -7.01 -5.57 -0.92
C ILE A 48 -7.66 -4.92 -2.13
N ARG A 49 -8.23 -5.71 -2.99
CA ARG A 49 -8.90 -5.23 -4.20
C ARG A 49 -10.30 -4.79 -3.93
#